data_068eb34fe7c11e989aa536fa44a9b039
#
_entry.id   068eb34fe7c11e989aa536fa44a9b039
#
_cell.length_a   1.000
_cell.length_b   1.000
_cell.length_c   1.000
_cell.angle_alpha   90.00
_cell.angle_beta   90.00
_cell.angle_gamma   90.00
#
_symmetry.space_group_name_H-M   'P 1'
#
loop_
_entity.id
_entity.type
_entity.pdbx_description
1 polymer ?
#
loop_
_entity_poly.entity_id
_entity_poly.type
_entity_poly.pdbx_seq_one_letter_code
_entity_poly.pdbx_strand_id
1 'polypeptide(L)'
;RRLRLESVQNANDQARTALATLTGQPEPYRALPWFWSEQGSLRLQMAGLMPADGVRHRRAGATPASFSILHYVGDRLACVESVNAPLDHMAARKLLETGKSPAPAVACDPAVALKSLI
;
A
#
# COMPACT_ATOMS: atom_id res chain seq x y z
N ARG A 1 7.38 16.26 -5.04
CA ARG A 1 7.95 15.28 -5.99
C ARG A 1 6.94 14.98 -7.09
N ARG A 2 7.33 15.11 -8.35
CA ARG A 2 6.51 14.69 -9.50
C ARG A 2 6.75 13.21 -9.75
N LEU A 3 5.67 12.44 -9.92
CA LEU A 3 5.70 11.01 -10.23
C LEU A 3 4.75 10.72 -11.37
N ARG A 4 5.07 9.69 -12.16
CA ARG A 4 4.14 9.07 -13.09
C ARG A 4 3.76 7.71 -12.51
N LEU A 5 2.51 7.55 -12.16
CA LEU A 5 1.99 6.29 -11.63
C LEU A 5 1.16 5.62 -12.73
N GLU A 6 1.66 4.52 -13.24
CA GLU A 6 1.04 3.76 -14.33
C GLU A 6 0.16 2.64 -13.77
N SER A 7 -0.94 3.02 -13.13
CA SER A 7 -1.90 2.07 -12.54
C SER A 7 -3.33 2.41 -12.94
N VAL A 8 -4.19 1.42 -12.96
CA VAL A 8 -5.63 1.59 -13.23
C VAL A 8 -6.27 2.52 -12.19
N GLN A 9 -5.91 2.34 -10.92
CA GLN A 9 -6.37 3.18 -9.82
C GLN A 9 -6.03 4.66 -10.08
N ASN A 10 -4.77 4.95 -10.43
CA ASN A 10 -4.32 6.32 -10.67
C ASN A 10 -5.05 6.95 -11.87
N ALA A 11 -5.25 6.20 -12.95
CA ALA A 11 -5.97 6.68 -14.12
C ALA A 11 -7.43 7.06 -13.77
N ASN A 12 -8.13 6.22 -13.03
CA ASN A 12 -9.50 6.46 -12.62
C ASN A 12 -9.62 7.64 -11.65
N ASP A 13 -8.75 7.71 -10.65
CA ASP A 13 -8.82 8.76 -9.62
C ASP A 13 -8.43 10.12 -10.19
N GLN A 14 -7.44 10.19 -11.07
CA GLN A 14 -7.09 11.45 -11.74
C GLN A 14 -8.20 11.92 -12.71
N ALA A 15 -8.87 11.00 -13.39
CA ALA A 15 -10.01 11.36 -14.22
C ALA A 15 -11.15 11.99 -13.39
N ARG A 16 -11.44 11.46 -12.20
CA ARG A 16 -12.43 12.06 -11.27
C ARG A 16 -11.99 13.44 -10.78
N THR A 17 -10.71 13.61 -10.45
CA THR A 17 -10.16 14.91 -10.03
C THR A 17 -10.24 15.94 -11.14
N ALA A 18 -9.93 15.55 -12.39
CA ALA A 18 -10.06 16.41 -13.55
C ALA A 18 -11.52 16.82 -13.80
N LEU A 19 -12.46 15.87 -13.69
CA LEU A 19 -13.89 16.15 -13.82
C LEU A 19 -14.36 17.13 -12.75
N ALA A 20 -13.96 16.95 -11.48
CA ALA A 20 -14.31 17.88 -10.42
C ALA A 20 -13.81 19.31 -10.71
N THR A 21 -12.60 19.45 -11.23
CA THR A 21 -12.06 20.74 -11.65
C THR A 21 -12.87 21.36 -12.78
N LEU A 22 -13.21 20.58 -13.81
CA LEU A 22 -14.01 21.06 -14.96
C LEU A 22 -15.44 21.46 -14.59
N THR A 23 -15.99 20.86 -13.55
CA THR A 23 -17.35 21.16 -13.06
C THR A 23 -17.37 22.22 -11.95
N GLY A 24 -16.27 22.92 -11.70
CA GLY A 24 -16.18 24.03 -10.75
C GLY A 24 -16.02 23.63 -9.29
N GLN A 25 -15.65 22.38 -9.03
CA GLN A 25 -15.38 21.84 -7.68
C GLN A 25 -13.95 21.27 -7.60
N PRO A 26 -12.90 22.09 -7.77
CA PRO A 26 -11.53 21.62 -7.79
C PRO A 26 -11.12 21.05 -6.42
N GLU A 27 -10.62 19.84 -6.42
CA GLU A 27 -10.04 19.20 -5.25
C GLU A 27 -8.61 18.74 -5.55
N PRO A 28 -7.66 18.89 -4.60
CA PRO A 28 -6.31 18.39 -4.80
C PRO A 28 -6.31 16.85 -4.83
N TYR A 29 -5.55 16.27 -5.76
CA TYR A 29 -5.34 14.84 -5.84
C TYR A 29 -4.50 14.35 -4.66
N ARG A 30 -5.08 13.50 -3.80
CA ARG A 30 -4.43 12.98 -2.59
C ARG A 30 -4.63 11.49 -2.39
N ALA A 31 -5.05 10.77 -3.42
CA ALA A 31 -5.28 9.32 -3.31
C ALA A 31 -3.98 8.59 -2.97
N LEU A 32 -4.07 7.61 -2.07
CA LEU A 32 -2.98 6.69 -1.81
C LEU A 32 -2.74 5.83 -3.05
N PRO A 33 -1.52 5.81 -3.61
CA PRO A 33 -1.21 4.93 -4.72
C PRO A 33 -1.30 3.47 -4.33
N TRP A 34 -1.93 2.65 -5.18
CA TRP A 34 -1.91 1.20 -5.06
C TRP A 34 -2.09 0.56 -6.43
N PHE A 35 -1.57 -0.65 -6.61
CA PHE A 35 -1.77 -1.44 -7.81
C PHE A 35 -1.65 -2.93 -7.53
N TRP A 36 -1.93 -3.75 -8.55
CA TRP A 36 -1.79 -5.20 -8.49
C TRP A 36 -1.20 -5.75 -9.78
N SER A 37 -0.62 -6.94 -9.68
CA SER A 37 -0.17 -7.73 -10.82
C SER A 37 -0.47 -9.20 -10.54
N GLU A 38 -0.90 -9.91 -11.56
CA GLU A 38 -1.17 -11.34 -11.50
C GLU A 38 -0.24 -12.08 -12.46
N GLN A 39 0.45 -13.06 -11.93
CA GLN A 39 1.40 -13.88 -12.70
C GLN A 39 1.27 -15.35 -12.30
N GLY A 40 0.54 -16.12 -13.11
CA GLY A 40 0.20 -17.50 -12.77
C GLY A 40 -0.62 -17.55 -11.47
N SER A 41 -0.11 -18.28 -10.49
CA SER A 41 -0.73 -18.41 -9.16
C SER A 41 -0.35 -17.30 -8.18
N LEU A 42 0.51 -16.36 -8.59
CA LEU A 42 0.98 -15.27 -7.74
C LEU A 42 0.18 -14.01 -8.00
N ARG A 43 -0.35 -13.43 -6.93
CA ARG A 43 -0.99 -12.12 -6.94
C ARG A 43 -0.18 -11.16 -6.08
N LEU A 44 0.49 -10.22 -6.74
CA LEU A 44 1.16 -9.10 -6.08
C LEU A 44 0.18 -7.94 -5.94
N GLN A 45 0.11 -7.38 -4.76
CA GLN A 45 -0.60 -6.13 -4.49
C GLN A 45 0.34 -5.19 -3.76
N MET A 46 0.37 -3.92 -4.14
CA MET A 46 1.22 -2.93 -3.53
C MET A 46 0.41 -1.69 -3.14
N ALA A 47 0.70 -1.12 -1.98
CA ALA A 47 0.14 0.13 -1.49
C ALA A 47 1.26 1.06 -1.01
N GLY A 48 1.10 2.36 -1.27
CA GLY A 48 2.10 3.37 -0.97
C GLY A 48 3.15 3.54 -2.06
N LEU A 49 4.19 4.29 -1.76
CA LEU A 49 5.31 4.53 -2.67
C LEU A 49 6.59 3.91 -2.12
N MET A 50 7.24 3.13 -2.96
CA MET A 50 8.53 2.51 -2.61
C MET A 50 9.55 3.60 -2.29
N PRO A 51 10.12 3.61 -1.07
CA PRO A 51 11.16 4.55 -0.72
C PRO A 51 12.50 4.14 -1.35
N ALA A 52 13.32 5.14 -1.72
CA ALA A 52 14.67 4.88 -2.24
C ALA A 52 15.58 4.27 -1.15
N ASP A 53 15.47 4.81 0.07
CA ASP A 53 16.30 4.44 1.22
C ASP A 53 15.39 3.96 2.37
N GLY A 54 14.83 2.79 2.24
CA GLY A 54 13.95 2.20 3.25
C GLY A 54 14.51 0.90 3.83
N VAL A 55 14.13 0.61 5.07
CA VAL A 55 14.38 -0.70 5.69
C VAL A 55 13.20 -1.61 5.39
N ARG A 56 13.48 -2.81 4.92
CA ARG A 56 12.48 -3.83 4.57
C ARG A 56 12.31 -4.83 5.68
N HIS A 57 11.08 -5.10 6.04
CA HIS A 57 10.72 -6.13 7.02
C HIS A 57 9.74 -7.12 6.39
N ARG A 58 10.02 -8.41 6.52
CA ARG A 58 9.18 -9.47 5.98
C ARG A 58 8.16 -9.92 7.04
N ARG A 59 6.89 -9.94 6.63
CA ARG A 59 5.80 -10.55 7.37
C ARG A 59 5.43 -11.86 6.69
N ALA A 60 5.56 -12.99 7.40
CA ALA A 60 5.14 -14.30 6.89
C ALA A 60 3.62 -14.40 6.84
N GLY A 61 3.11 -15.05 5.80
CA GLY A 61 1.70 -15.42 5.67
C GLY A 61 1.44 -16.87 6.09
N ALA A 62 0.27 -17.37 5.74
CA ALA A 62 -0.17 -18.74 6.10
C ALA A 62 0.61 -19.84 5.36
N THR A 63 1.20 -19.55 4.21
CA THR A 63 2.00 -20.48 3.40
C THR A 63 3.30 -19.82 2.97
N PRO A 64 4.33 -20.58 2.52
CA PRO A 64 5.55 -19.98 1.99
C PRO A 64 5.36 -19.04 0.80
N ALA A 65 4.29 -19.25 0.01
CA ALA A 65 3.93 -18.40 -1.13
C ALA A 65 3.06 -17.18 -0.74
N SER A 66 2.76 -17.01 0.55
CA SER A 66 1.98 -15.89 1.08
C SER A 66 2.83 -15.10 2.06
N PHE A 67 3.08 -13.82 1.76
CA PHE A 67 3.87 -12.94 2.61
C PHE A 67 3.66 -11.48 2.24
N SER A 68 4.11 -10.60 3.11
CA SER A 68 4.17 -9.16 2.82
C SER A 68 5.55 -8.62 3.16
N ILE A 69 5.98 -7.58 2.42
CA ILE A 69 7.18 -6.82 2.69
C ILE A 69 6.75 -5.40 3.07
N LEU A 70 7.10 -4.98 4.27
CA LEU A 70 6.81 -3.66 4.79
C LEU A 70 8.06 -2.79 4.68
N HIS A 71 7.95 -1.63 4.05
CA HIS A 71 9.05 -0.69 3.85
C HIS A 71 8.88 0.51 4.78
N TYR A 72 9.87 0.74 5.61
CA TYR A 72 9.91 1.84 6.56
C TYR A 72 11.00 2.85 6.23
N VAL A 73 10.70 4.11 6.43
CA VAL A 73 11.68 5.21 6.46
C VAL A 73 11.70 5.75 7.89
N GLY A 74 12.76 5.45 8.64
CA GLY A 74 12.73 5.63 10.08
C GLY A 74 11.60 4.81 10.70
N ASP A 75 10.74 5.45 11.47
CA ASP A 75 9.58 4.82 12.11
C ASP A 75 8.30 4.89 11.26
N ARG A 76 8.37 5.44 10.04
CA ARG A 76 7.21 5.66 9.18
C ARG A 76 7.07 4.54 8.14
N LEU A 77 5.93 3.88 8.15
CA LEU A 77 5.53 2.95 7.09
C LEU A 77 5.29 3.73 5.79
N ALA A 78 5.98 3.36 4.72
CA ALA A 78 5.93 4.06 3.43
C ALA A 78 5.28 3.24 2.32
N CYS A 79 5.49 1.92 2.33
CA CYS A 79 4.98 1.02 1.29
C CYS A 79 4.82 -0.40 1.84
N VAL A 80 3.84 -1.11 1.34
CA VAL A 80 3.65 -2.54 1.61
C VAL A 80 3.41 -3.28 0.30
N GLU A 81 4.22 -4.29 0.04
CA GLU A 81 4.03 -5.25 -1.02
C GLU A 81 3.49 -6.55 -0.43
N SER A 82 2.40 -7.07 -0.96
CA SER A 82 1.76 -8.29 -0.47
C SER A 82 1.65 -9.31 -1.61
N VAL A 83 2.17 -10.50 -1.39
CA VAL A 83 2.05 -11.64 -2.31
C VAL A 83 1.09 -12.65 -1.72
N ASN A 84 0.00 -12.93 -2.43
CA ASN A 84 -1.06 -13.85 -1.99
C ASN A 84 -1.54 -13.59 -0.54
N ALA A 85 -1.58 -12.32 -0.13
CA ALA A 85 -1.98 -11.87 1.20
C ALA A 85 -2.95 -10.67 1.10
N PRO A 86 -4.17 -10.87 0.56
CA PRO A 86 -5.10 -9.77 0.29
C PRO A 86 -5.58 -9.07 1.56
N LEU A 87 -5.67 -9.76 2.69
CA LEU A 87 -6.06 -9.15 3.96
C LEU A 87 -4.98 -8.20 4.48
N ASP A 88 -3.70 -8.56 4.32
CA ASP A 88 -2.58 -7.67 4.64
C ASP A 88 -2.58 -6.43 3.74
N HIS A 89 -2.85 -6.61 2.45
CA HIS A 89 -2.96 -5.48 1.52
C HIS A 89 -4.08 -4.50 1.91
N MET A 90 -5.26 -5.01 2.25
CA MET A 90 -6.38 -4.17 2.67
C MET A 90 -6.06 -3.39 3.95
N ALA A 91 -5.45 -4.05 4.93
CA ALA A 91 -5.01 -3.41 6.17
C ALA A 91 -3.91 -2.37 5.92
N ALA A 92 -2.93 -2.70 5.07
CA ALA A 92 -1.84 -1.79 4.70
C ALA A 92 -2.36 -0.50 4.05
N ARG A 93 -3.32 -0.60 3.14
CA ARG A 93 -3.96 0.58 2.55
C ARG A 93 -4.54 1.49 3.63
N LYS A 94 -5.25 0.92 4.59
CA LYS A 94 -5.88 1.71 5.66
C LYS A 94 -4.85 2.35 6.59
N LEU A 95 -3.80 1.62 6.97
CA LEU A 95 -2.70 2.16 7.77
C LEU A 95 -2.02 3.35 7.07
N LEU A 96 -1.70 3.19 5.79
CA LEU A 96 -1.06 4.23 4.98
C LEU A 96 -1.97 5.45 4.76
N GLU A 97 -3.26 5.25 4.50
CA GLU A 97 -4.25 6.32 4.35
C GLU A 97 -4.40 7.15 5.62
N THR A 98 -4.36 6.51 6.78
CA THR A 98 -4.51 7.17 8.08
C THR A 98 -3.18 7.64 8.68
N GLY A 99 -2.06 7.36 8.03
CA GLY A 99 -0.73 7.72 8.52
C GLY A 99 -0.27 6.95 9.74
N LYS A 100 -0.91 5.82 10.06
CA LYS A 100 -0.50 4.95 11.16
C LYS A 100 0.67 4.09 10.75
N SER A 101 1.68 4.04 11.59
CA SER A 101 2.92 3.28 11.37
C SER A 101 3.21 2.40 12.59
N PRO A 102 2.59 1.21 12.68
CA PRO A 102 2.91 0.28 13.76
C PRO A 102 4.38 -0.09 13.74
N ALA A 103 4.97 -0.34 14.90
CA ALA A 103 6.37 -0.77 14.98
C ALA A 103 6.60 -2.06 14.16
N PRO A 104 7.71 -2.18 13.44
CA PRO A 104 7.99 -3.35 12.60
C PRO A 104 7.88 -4.70 13.32
N ALA A 105 8.33 -4.76 14.57
CA ALA A 105 8.26 -5.98 15.38
C ALA A 105 6.82 -6.45 15.60
N VAL A 106 5.87 -5.54 15.75
CA VAL A 106 4.44 -5.85 15.91
C VAL A 106 3.77 -6.12 14.57
N ALA A 107 4.04 -5.26 13.58
CA ALA A 107 3.44 -5.36 12.25
C ALA A 107 3.88 -6.62 11.49
N CYS A 108 5.07 -7.14 11.77
CA CYS A 108 5.60 -8.35 11.12
C CYS A 108 5.38 -9.63 11.93
N ASP A 109 4.80 -9.54 13.12
CA ASP A 109 4.41 -10.71 13.91
C ASP A 109 3.19 -11.40 13.23
N PRO A 110 3.34 -12.63 12.71
CA PRO A 110 2.24 -13.33 12.05
C PRO A 110 1.09 -13.70 12.99
N ALA A 111 1.33 -13.71 14.30
CA ALA A 111 0.29 -13.95 15.32
C ALA A 111 -0.61 -12.73 15.53
N VAL A 112 -0.18 -11.55 15.10
CA VAL A 112 -0.95 -10.31 15.17
C VAL A 112 -1.58 -10.03 13.81
N ALA A 113 -2.90 -10.00 13.72
CA ALA A 113 -3.57 -9.60 12.49
C ALA A 113 -3.26 -8.14 12.17
N LEU A 114 -2.75 -7.84 10.98
CA LEU A 114 -2.37 -6.48 10.60
C LEU A 114 -3.58 -5.51 10.70
N LYS A 115 -4.77 -6.01 10.43
CA LYS A 115 -6.03 -5.28 10.59
C LYS A 115 -6.26 -4.77 12.02
N SER A 116 -5.76 -5.47 13.02
CA SER A 116 -5.95 -5.06 14.44
C SER A 116 -5.15 -3.81 14.81
N LEU A 117 -4.23 -3.39 13.95
CA LEU A 117 -3.35 -2.23 14.17
C LEU A 117 -3.87 -0.95 13.51
N ILE A 118 -5.02 -1.02 12.85
CA ILE A 118 -5.66 0.13 12.18
C ILE A 118 -6.19 1.16 13.19
#